data_ff6a4850c6c5fc793786f2ab381d79ce
#
_entry.id   ff6a4850c6c5fc793786f2ab381d79ce
#
_cell.length_a   1.000
_cell.length_b   1.000
_cell.length_c   1.000
_cell.angle_alpha   90.00
_cell.angle_beta   90.00
_cell.angle_gamma   90.00
#
_symmetry.space_group_name_H-M   'P 1'
#
loop_
_entity.id
_entity.type
_entity.pdbx_description
1 polymer ?
#
loop_
_entity_poly.entity_id
_entity_poly.type
_entity_poly.pdbx_seq_one_letter_code
_entity_poly.pdbx_strand_id
1 'polypeptide(L)'
;LFRSSMVRFGNVINSSGSVIPLFVDQIAKGGPVTVTDKEVMRYFMTIPEASSLVLQAGEISTGGEVFILDMGEQIKIYDLAKKIIHLSGRNYVETEGEDGIHILEVGLRPGEKMYEELLISDSHTKTNNQKIFKAKESFIESSKLKPIIEQMEECIKNYDISGILKILSNNVEGFNK
;
A
#
# COMPACT_ATOMS: atom_id res chain seq x y z
N LEU A 1 27.71 4.90 14.95
CA LEU A 1 26.94 5.70 13.97
C LEU A 1 25.63 4.97 13.68
N PHE A 2 24.49 5.59 13.97
CA PHE A 2 23.17 5.06 13.58
C PHE A 2 23.02 5.19 12.06
N ARG A 3 22.61 4.11 11.39
CA ARG A 3 22.28 4.08 9.97
C ARG A 3 20.83 3.65 9.83
N SER A 4 20.07 4.35 9.01
CA SER A 4 18.69 3.99 8.69
C SER A 4 18.48 4.03 7.19
N SER A 5 17.65 3.13 6.69
CA SER A 5 17.16 3.09 5.33
C SER A 5 15.69 2.71 5.34
N MET A 6 14.97 3.04 4.32
CA MET A 6 13.57 2.67 4.15
C MET A 6 13.45 1.54 3.14
N VAL A 7 12.44 0.68 3.34
CA VAL A 7 12.06 -0.34 2.38
C VAL A 7 10.58 -0.17 2.06
N ARG A 8 10.26 0.01 0.78
CA ARG A 8 8.89 0.10 0.28
C ARG A 8 8.51 -1.19 -0.40
N PHE A 9 7.34 -1.71 -0.06
CA PHE A 9 6.71 -2.86 -0.71
C PHE A 9 5.19 -2.75 -0.55
N GLY A 10 4.45 -3.49 -1.37
CA GLY A 10 3.00 -3.49 -1.35
C GLY A 10 2.42 -4.36 -0.23
N ASN A 11 1.24 -4.94 -0.48
CA ASN A 11 0.53 -5.68 0.55
C ASN A 11 1.21 -7.01 0.86
N VAL A 12 1.15 -7.41 2.13
CA VAL A 12 1.67 -8.69 2.59
C VAL A 12 0.50 -9.62 2.90
N ILE A 13 0.50 -10.79 2.26
CA ILE A 13 -0.55 -11.80 2.41
C ILE A 13 -0.67 -12.24 3.88
N ASN A 14 -1.90 -12.30 4.39
CA ASN A 14 -2.23 -12.69 5.77
C ASN A 14 -1.63 -11.78 6.85
N SER A 15 -1.23 -10.56 6.53
CA SER A 15 -0.91 -9.57 7.54
C SER A 15 -2.16 -9.15 8.32
N SER A 16 -1.99 -8.73 9.58
CA SER A 16 -3.09 -8.29 10.44
C SER A 16 -3.86 -7.14 9.80
N GLY A 17 -5.19 -7.24 9.76
CA GLY A 17 -6.06 -6.22 9.14
C GLY A 17 -6.04 -6.19 7.62
N SER A 18 -5.40 -7.18 6.96
CA SER A 18 -5.36 -7.24 5.49
C SER A 18 -6.67 -7.76 4.90
N VAL A 19 -6.81 -7.61 3.59
CA VAL A 19 -8.04 -7.92 2.83
C VAL A 19 -8.41 -9.41 2.87
N ILE A 20 -7.43 -10.31 2.89
CA ILE A 20 -7.71 -11.77 2.87
C ILE A 20 -8.40 -12.24 4.16
N PRO A 21 -7.90 -11.95 5.37
CA PRO A 21 -8.63 -12.24 6.61
C PRO A 21 -10.03 -11.62 6.64
N LEU A 22 -10.22 -10.41 6.12
CA LEU A 22 -11.52 -9.78 6.02
C LEU A 22 -12.48 -10.60 5.14
N PHE A 23 -12.03 -11.03 3.96
CA PHE A 23 -12.84 -11.84 3.05
C PHE A 23 -13.21 -13.19 3.68
N VAL A 24 -12.27 -13.86 4.32
CA VAL A 24 -12.52 -15.13 5.02
C VAL A 24 -13.58 -14.95 6.11
N ASP A 25 -13.49 -13.90 6.92
CA ASP A 25 -14.49 -13.60 7.95
C ASP A 25 -15.88 -13.32 7.36
N GLN A 26 -15.94 -12.53 6.28
CA GLN A 26 -17.21 -12.23 5.58
C GLN A 26 -17.84 -13.51 5.00
N ILE A 27 -17.05 -14.38 4.36
CA ILE A 27 -17.51 -15.65 3.81
C ILE A 27 -18.03 -16.57 4.91
N ALA A 28 -17.33 -16.66 6.03
CA ALA A 28 -17.76 -17.47 7.20
C ALA A 28 -19.11 -17.00 7.76
N LYS A 29 -19.42 -15.71 7.65
CA LYS A 29 -20.70 -15.11 8.05
C LYS A 29 -21.81 -15.24 7.01
N GLY A 30 -21.53 -15.82 5.84
CA GLY A 30 -22.51 -15.98 4.75
C GLY A 30 -22.47 -14.87 3.71
N GLY A 31 -21.49 -13.97 3.77
CA GLY A 31 -21.36 -12.83 2.84
C GLY A 31 -22.17 -11.60 3.21
N PRO A 32 -22.26 -10.58 2.33
CA PRO A 32 -21.46 -10.48 1.10
C PRO A 32 -19.97 -10.24 1.37
N VAL A 33 -19.12 -10.56 0.38
CA VAL A 33 -17.74 -10.10 0.35
C VAL A 33 -17.70 -8.67 -0.19
N THR A 34 -17.05 -7.74 0.52
CA THR A 34 -17.03 -6.33 0.12
C THR A 34 -15.72 -5.95 -0.56
N VAL A 35 -15.81 -5.30 -1.71
CA VAL A 35 -14.67 -4.69 -2.43
C VAL A 35 -14.95 -3.20 -2.63
N THR A 36 -13.90 -2.39 -2.67
CA THR A 36 -14.07 -0.94 -2.85
C THR A 36 -14.39 -0.58 -4.30
N ASP A 37 -13.79 -1.30 -5.26
CA ASP A 37 -14.07 -1.18 -6.68
C ASP A 37 -13.56 -2.43 -7.41
N LYS A 38 -14.22 -2.81 -8.52
CA LYS A 38 -13.86 -4.01 -9.32
C LYS A 38 -12.50 -3.90 -9.98
N GLU A 39 -12.05 -2.69 -10.29
CA GLU A 39 -10.80 -2.46 -11.01
C GLU A 39 -9.61 -2.20 -10.08
N VAL A 40 -9.82 -2.14 -8.76
CA VAL A 40 -8.72 -1.94 -7.81
C VAL A 40 -7.70 -3.06 -7.89
N MET A 41 -6.45 -2.67 -8.12
CA MET A 41 -5.32 -3.58 -8.21
C MET A 41 -4.33 -3.33 -7.08
N ARG A 42 -3.75 -4.42 -6.55
CA ARG A 42 -2.73 -4.35 -5.49
C ARG A 42 -1.61 -5.36 -5.75
N TYR A 43 -0.42 -5.02 -5.27
CA TYR A 43 0.68 -5.96 -5.20
C TYR A 43 0.58 -6.82 -3.95
N PHE A 44 1.02 -8.07 -4.05
CA PHE A 44 1.05 -8.98 -2.92
C PHE A 44 2.38 -9.72 -2.82
N MET A 45 2.83 -9.91 -1.59
CA MET A 45 4.03 -10.65 -1.25
C MET A 45 3.74 -11.52 0.00
N THR A 46 4.42 -12.64 0.13
CA THR A 46 4.31 -13.46 1.35
C THR A 46 5.13 -12.86 2.51
N ILE A 47 4.74 -13.15 3.75
CA ILE A 47 5.47 -12.70 4.95
C ILE A 47 6.94 -13.19 4.91
N PRO A 48 7.26 -14.47 4.63
CA PRO A 48 8.65 -14.92 4.55
C PRO A 48 9.47 -14.20 3.49
N GLU A 49 8.88 -13.96 2.30
CA GLU A 49 9.54 -13.23 1.23
C GLU A 49 9.84 -11.79 1.63
N ALA A 50 8.83 -11.05 2.13
CA ALA A 50 8.99 -9.68 2.61
C ALA A 50 10.08 -9.58 3.69
N SER A 51 10.02 -10.46 4.70
CA SER A 51 10.98 -10.47 5.81
C SER A 51 12.41 -10.75 5.31
N SER A 52 12.59 -11.73 4.43
CA SER A 52 13.88 -12.05 3.85
C SER A 52 14.47 -10.90 3.04
N LEU A 53 13.65 -10.24 2.21
CA LEU A 53 14.11 -9.12 1.38
C LEU A 53 14.40 -7.87 2.22
N VAL A 54 13.65 -7.61 3.29
CA VAL A 54 13.94 -6.52 4.24
C VAL A 54 15.29 -6.73 4.93
N LEU A 55 15.60 -7.95 5.38
CA LEU A 55 16.91 -8.27 5.97
C LEU A 55 18.05 -8.08 4.97
N GLN A 56 17.85 -8.52 3.72
CA GLN A 56 18.85 -8.34 2.65
C GLN A 56 19.02 -6.86 2.26
N ALA A 57 17.93 -6.07 2.24
CA ALA A 57 18.02 -4.62 2.05
C ALA A 57 18.82 -3.96 3.18
N GLY A 58 18.65 -4.42 4.42
CA GLY A 58 19.44 -3.97 5.57
C GLY A 58 20.93 -4.28 5.43
N GLU A 59 21.29 -5.44 4.89
CA GLU A 59 22.68 -5.84 4.67
C GLU A 59 23.39 -4.95 3.63
N ILE A 60 22.72 -4.64 2.52
CA ILE A 60 23.28 -3.81 1.45
C ILE A 60 23.19 -2.30 1.72
N SER A 61 22.53 -1.91 2.81
CA SER A 61 22.33 -0.51 3.19
C SER A 61 23.61 0.15 3.67
N THR A 62 23.83 1.37 3.20
CA THR A 62 24.89 2.26 3.68
C THR A 62 24.37 3.42 4.52
N GLY A 63 23.06 3.66 4.48
CA GLY A 63 22.30 4.68 5.22
C GLY A 63 21.70 5.75 4.32
N GLY A 64 20.43 6.08 4.56
CA GLY A 64 19.68 7.10 3.82
C GLY A 64 19.05 6.62 2.52
N GLU A 65 19.19 5.34 2.16
CA GLU A 65 18.57 4.80 0.96
C GLU A 65 17.08 4.54 1.15
N VAL A 66 16.34 4.60 0.04
CA VAL A 66 15.01 4.06 -0.11
C VAL A 66 15.09 2.85 -1.03
N PHE A 67 14.85 1.68 -0.49
CA PHE A 67 14.76 0.45 -1.26
C PHE A 67 13.31 0.14 -1.64
N ILE A 68 13.15 -0.50 -2.79
CA ILE A 68 11.87 -0.95 -3.32
C ILE A 68 11.99 -2.42 -3.62
N LEU A 69 11.05 -3.20 -3.12
CA LEU A 69 10.99 -4.62 -3.42
C LEU A 69 10.21 -4.86 -4.71
N ASP A 70 10.74 -5.76 -5.54
CA ASP A 70 10.00 -6.26 -6.70
C ASP A 70 8.80 -7.09 -6.22
N MET A 71 7.63 -6.58 -6.52
CA MET A 71 6.36 -7.20 -6.12
C MET A 71 5.74 -8.08 -7.22
N GLY A 72 6.40 -8.16 -8.39
CA GLY A 72 5.84 -8.86 -9.55
C GLY A 72 4.62 -8.14 -10.12
N GLU A 73 3.58 -8.90 -10.48
CA GLU A 73 2.36 -8.37 -11.10
C GLU A 73 1.31 -7.96 -10.07
N GLN A 74 0.53 -6.94 -10.42
CA GLN A 74 -0.62 -6.52 -9.63
C GLN A 74 -1.78 -7.51 -9.81
N ILE A 75 -2.52 -7.73 -8.74
CA ILE A 75 -3.70 -8.61 -8.70
C ILE A 75 -4.95 -7.76 -8.49
N LYS A 76 -5.98 -7.99 -9.30
CA LYS A 76 -7.31 -7.41 -9.07
C LYS A 76 -7.90 -7.95 -7.76
N ILE A 77 -8.30 -7.05 -6.87
CA ILE A 77 -8.90 -7.43 -5.58
C ILE A 77 -10.20 -8.20 -5.79
N TYR A 78 -10.95 -7.85 -6.82
CA TYR A 78 -12.17 -8.57 -7.19
C TYR A 78 -11.92 -10.03 -7.58
N ASP A 79 -10.87 -10.30 -8.37
CA ASP A 79 -10.51 -11.67 -8.75
C ASP A 79 -9.94 -12.46 -7.56
N LEU A 80 -9.22 -11.79 -6.67
CA LEU A 80 -8.77 -12.37 -5.41
C LEU A 80 -9.97 -12.78 -4.54
N ALA A 81 -10.99 -11.94 -4.43
CA ALA A 81 -12.23 -12.24 -3.71
C ALA A 81 -12.91 -13.50 -4.25
N LYS A 82 -13.09 -13.60 -5.58
CA LYS A 82 -13.64 -14.80 -6.23
C LYS A 82 -12.85 -16.06 -5.91
N LYS A 83 -11.51 -15.98 -5.97
CA LYS A 83 -10.64 -17.11 -5.62
C LYS A 83 -10.82 -17.56 -4.18
N ILE A 84 -10.92 -16.61 -3.22
CA ILE A 84 -11.08 -16.94 -1.81
C ILE A 84 -12.46 -17.55 -1.54
N ILE A 85 -13.53 -17.05 -2.16
CA ILE A 85 -14.87 -17.66 -2.10
C ILE A 85 -14.78 -19.12 -2.54
N HIS A 86 -14.18 -19.38 -3.71
CA HIS A 86 -14.03 -20.74 -4.23
C HIS A 86 -13.18 -21.64 -3.32
N LEU A 87 -12.05 -21.16 -2.83
CA LEU A 87 -11.18 -21.89 -1.91
C LEU A 87 -11.86 -22.18 -0.55
N SER A 88 -12.86 -21.40 -0.18
CA SER A 88 -13.68 -21.63 1.01
C SER A 88 -14.81 -22.67 0.81
N GLY A 89 -14.84 -23.33 -0.36
CA GLY A 89 -15.86 -24.32 -0.71
C GLY A 89 -17.24 -23.71 -1.00
N ARG A 90 -17.30 -22.42 -1.32
CA ARG A 90 -18.53 -21.69 -1.67
C ARG A 90 -18.54 -21.31 -3.16
N ASN A 91 -19.72 -21.08 -3.70
CA ASN A 91 -19.89 -20.57 -5.06
C ASN A 91 -19.94 -19.04 -5.04
N TYR A 92 -19.27 -18.41 -6.01
CA TYR A 92 -19.51 -17.02 -6.31
C TYR A 92 -20.82 -16.89 -7.10
N VAL A 93 -21.65 -15.93 -6.75
CA VAL A 93 -22.88 -15.57 -7.46
C VAL A 93 -22.90 -14.10 -7.82
N GLU A 94 -23.54 -13.74 -8.92
CA GLU A 94 -23.61 -12.34 -9.38
C GLU A 94 -24.71 -11.53 -8.67
N THR A 95 -25.78 -12.22 -8.29
CA THR A 95 -26.97 -11.60 -7.74
C THR A 95 -27.17 -11.99 -6.28
N GLU A 96 -27.50 -11.03 -5.45
CA GLU A 96 -27.88 -11.26 -4.06
C GLU A 96 -29.16 -12.12 -4.01
N GLY A 97 -29.17 -13.11 -3.11
CA GLY A 97 -30.31 -14.05 -2.93
C GLY A 97 -30.16 -15.38 -3.67
N GLU A 98 -29.13 -15.56 -4.52
CA GLU A 98 -28.76 -16.86 -5.06
C GLU A 98 -28.00 -17.69 -4.00
N ASP A 99 -27.98 -19.02 -4.19
CA ASP A 99 -27.23 -19.93 -3.29
C ASP A 99 -25.71 -19.80 -3.52
N GLY A 100 -25.09 -18.86 -2.80
CA GLY A 100 -23.68 -18.58 -2.90
C GLY A 100 -23.27 -17.31 -2.19
N ILE A 101 -22.06 -16.87 -2.44
CA ILE A 101 -21.50 -15.63 -1.90
C ILE A 101 -21.40 -14.59 -3.03
N HIS A 102 -22.09 -13.47 -2.87
CA HIS A 102 -21.98 -12.38 -3.81
C HIS A 102 -20.94 -11.36 -3.36
N ILE A 103 -20.36 -10.61 -4.32
CA ILE A 103 -19.38 -9.54 -4.06
C ILE A 103 -20.08 -8.20 -4.19
N LEU A 104 -20.10 -7.42 -3.10
CA LEU A 104 -20.67 -6.09 -3.02
C LEU A 104 -19.59 -5.03 -3.23
N GLU A 105 -19.82 -4.13 -4.17
CA GLU A 105 -18.98 -2.96 -4.41
C GLU A 105 -19.44 -1.80 -3.52
N VAL A 106 -18.54 -1.31 -2.64
CA VAL A 106 -18.91 -0.31 -1.61
C VAL A 106 -18.37 1.09 -1.89
N GLY A 107 -17.64 1.27 -2.99
CA GLY A 107 -17.01 2.53 -3.38
C GLY A 107 -15.62 2.73 -2.75
N LEU A 108 -14.79 3.53 -3.43
CA LEU A 108 -13.46 3.89 -2.98
C LEU A 108 -13.51 4.75 -1.72
N ARG A 109 -12.61 4.50 -0.80
CA ARG A 109 -12.42 5.35 0.39
C ARG A 109 -11.73 6.66 0.00
N PRO A 110 -11.93 7.76 0.75
CA PRO A 110 -11.17 8.98 0.52
C PRO A 110 -9.66 8.73 0.54
N GLY A 111 -8.96 9.12 -0.53
CA GLY A 111 -7.53 8.90 -0.70
C GLY A 111 -7.10 7.48 -1.15
N GLU A 112 -8.05 6.56 -1.36
CA GLU A 112 -7.73 5.24 -1.90
C GLU A 112 -7.42 5.34 -3.40
N LYS A 113 -6.27 4.78 -3.82
CA LYS A 113 -5.85 4.73 -5.21
C LYS A 113 -6.38 3.47 -5.90
N MET A 114 -6.79 3.60 -7.17
CA MET A 114 -7.15 2.46 -8.02
C MET A 114 -5.96 1.52 -8.23
N TYR A 115 -4.79 2.10 -8.50
CA TYR A 115 -3.53 1.40 -8.73
C TYR A 115 -2.51 1.84 -7.70
N GLU A 116 -1.75 0.90 -7.17
CA GLU A 116 -0.70 1.16 -6.20
C GLU A 116 0.60 1.54 -6.93
N GLU A 117 1.20 2.65 -6.53
CA GLU A 117 2.47 3.13 -7.03
C GLU A 117 3.56 2.84 -5.99
N LEU A 118 4.52 2.01 -6.32
CA LEU A 118 5.68 1.73 -5.46
C LEU A 118 6.77 2.80 -5.61
N LEU A 119 6.77 3.50 -6.74
CA LEU A 119 7.70 4.57 -7.11
C LEU A 119 6.94 5.86 -7.37
N ILE A 120 7.46 6.99 -6.87
CA ILE A 120 6.99 8.33 -7.23
C ILE A 120 7.60 8.74 -8.59
N SER A 121 8.79 8.21 -8.91
CA SER A 121 9.46 8.42 -10.22
C SER A 121 9.89 7.07 -10.80
N ASP A 122 9.86 6.94 -12.13
CA ASP A 122 10.31 5.72 -12.84
C ASP A 122 11.82 5.48 -12.72
N SER A 123 12.55 6.31 -11.97
CA SER A 123 13.99 6.22 -11.82
C SER A 123 14.39 5.39 -10.61
N HIS A 124 14.94 4.22 -10.89
CA HIS A 124 15.52 3.34 -9.89
C HIS A 124 16.85 2.75 -10.38
N THR A 125 17.70 2.34 -9.48
CA THR A 125 18.93 1.59 -9.79
C THR A 125 18.83 0.16 -9.27
N LYS A 126 19.33 -0.79 -10.06
CA LYS A 126 19.44 -2.19 -9.64
C LYS A 126 20.46 -2.31 -8.52
N THR A 127 20.21 -3.22 -7.60
CA THR A 127 21.19 -3.67 -6.61
C THR A 127 21.79 -5.02 -7.03
N ASN A 128 22.66 -5.59 -6.22
CA ASN A 128 23.16 -6.95 -6.42
C ASN A 128 22.06 -8.02 -6.24
N ASN A 129 20.95 -7.68 -5.59
CA ASN A 129 19.77 -8.54 -5.51
C ASN A 129 18.76 -8.13 -6.58
N GLN A 130 18.33 -9.09 -7.41
CA GLN A 130 17.41 -8.85 -8.53
C GLN A 130 16.02 -8.36 -8.08
N LYS A 131 15.63 -8.66 -6.83
CA LYS A 131 14.34 -8.27 -6.25
C LYS A 131 14.40 -7.00 -5.39
N ILE A 132 15.55 -6.34 -5.31
CA ILE A 132 15.71 -5.11 -4.53
C ILE A 132 16.26 -4.01 -5.43
N PHE A 133 15.48 -2.93 -5.55
CA PHE A 133 15.88 -1.73 -6.28
C PHE A 133 16.15 -0.59 -5.31
N LYS A 134 17.00 0.34 -5.69
CA LYS A 134 17.24 1.58 -4.96
C LYS A 134 16.54 2.73 -5.69
N ALA A 135 15.60 3.39 -5.02
CA ALA A 135 14.90 4.55 -5.56
C ALA A 135 15.88 5.73 -5.74
N LYS A 136 15.64 6.51 -6.78
CA LYS A 136 16.23 7.84 -6.98
C LYS A 136 15.13 8.88 -6.81
N GLU A 137 14.87 9.24 -5.58
CA GLU A 137 13.82 10.22 -5.27
C GLU A 137 14.43 11.55 -4.83
N SER A 138 13.71 12.63 -5.11
CA SER A 138 14.01 13.94 -4.55
C SER A 138 13.79 13.90 -3.03
N PHE A 139 14.56 14.68 -2.31
CA PHE A 139 14.41 14.82 -0.86
C PHE A 139 14.51 16.30 -0.46
N ILE A 140 13.89 16.64 0.64
CA ILE A 140 13.97 17.97 1.24
C ILE A 140 15.12 17.95 2.24
N GLU A 141 16.09 18.84 2.06
CA GLU A 141 17.18 19.00 3.01
C GLU A 141 16.66 19.33 4.42
N SER A 142 17.32 18.81 5.46
CA SER A 142 16.90 18.98 6.86
C SER A 142 16.74 20.46 7.26
N SER A 143 17.57 21.34 6.72
CA SER A 143 17.49 22.79 6.93
C SER A 143 16.19 23.42 6.42
N LYS A 144 15.63 22.86 5.33
CA LYS A 144 14.35 23.30 4.74
C LYS A 144 13.16 22.55 5.34
N LEU A 145 13.34 21.27 5.73
CA LEU A 145 12.28 20.45 6.29
C LEU A 145 11.84 20.95 7.67
N LYS A 146 12.78 21.36 8.52
CA LYS A 146 12.49 21.80 9.89
C LYS A 146 11.45 22.93 9.96
N PRO A 147 11.60 24.06 9.22
CA PRO A 147 10.58 25.12 9.18
C PRO A 147 9.21 24.64 8.68
N ILE A 148 9.17 23.69 7.74
CA ILE A 148 7.91 23.11 7.22
C ILE A 148 7.19 22.35 8.33
N ILE A 149 7.92 21.54 9.10
CA ILE A 149 7.36 20.80 10.24
C ILE A 149 6.84 21.76 11.30
N GLU A 150 7.60 22.81 11.66
CA GLU A 150 7.20 23.82 12.62
C GLU A 150 5.89 24.53 12.20
N GLN A 151 5.75 24.89 10.93
CA GLN A 151 4.51 25.45 10.39
C GLN A 151 3.35 24.47 10.46
N MET A 152 3.60 23.20 10.18
CA MET A 152 2.57 22.15 10.26
C MET A 152 2.11 21.95 11.71
N GLU A 153 3.03 21.94 12.68
CA GLU A 153 2.71 21.86 14.11
C GLU A 153 1.85 23.05 14.57
N GLU A 154 2.11 24.25 14.05
CA GLU A 154 1.31 25.44 14.34
C GLU A 154 -0.11 25.31 13.76
N CYS A 155 -0.25 24.85 12.52
CA CYS A 155 -1.55 24.56 11.91
C CYS A 155 -2.33 23.50 12.72
N ILE A 156 -1.66 22.46 13.22
CA ILE A 156 -2.29 21.43 14.06
C ILE A 156 -2.80 22.03 15.37
N LYS A 157 -2.01 22.84 16.06
CA LYS A 157 -2.39 23.51 17.31
C LYS A 157 -3.60 24.41 17.14
N ASN A 158 -3.74 25.02 15.97
CA ASN A 158 -4.84 25.92 15.63
C ASN A 158 -6.02 25.23 14.93
N TYR A 159 -5.98 23.91 14.75
CA TYR A 159 -6.98 23.14 13.98
C TYR A 159 -7.16 23.66 12.55
N ASP A 160 -6.11 24.25 11.95
CA ASP A 160 -6.13 24.78 10.59
C ASP A 160 -5.86 23.67 9.55
N ILE A 161 -6.94 22.95 9.21
CA ILE A 161 -6.90 21.89 8.20
C ILE A 161 -6.48 22.44 6.83
N SER A 162 -6.93 23.65 6.47
CA SER A 162 -6.62 24.29 5.18
C SER A 162 -5.12 24.58 5.08
N GLY A 163 -4.50 25.07 6.15
CA GLY A 163 -3.06 25.30 6.25
C GLY A 163 -2.28 23.99 6.08
N ILE A 164 -2.68 22.92 6.77
CA ILE A 164 -2.05 21.60 6.64
C ILE A 164 -2.09 21.11 5.19
N LEU A 165 -3.26 21.14 4.55
CA LEU A 165 -3.42 20.70 3.16
C LEU A 165 -2.57 21.53 2.20
N LYS A 166 -2.47 22.84 2.42
CA LYS A 166 -1.63 23.75 1.62
C LYS A 166 -0.13 23.42 1.79
N ILE A 167 0.32 23.16 3.01
CA ILE A 167 1.70 22.76 3.28
C ILE A 167 2.01 21.44 2.57
N LEU A 168 1.13 20.44 2.65
CA LEU A 168 1.30 19.16 1.99
C LEU A 168 1.35 19.32 0.46
N SER A 169 0.42 20.06 -0.14
CA SER A 169 0.39 20.26 -1.60
C SER A 169 1.62 20.98 -2.15
N ASN A 170 2.25 21.84 -1.34
CA ASN A 170 3.44 22.59 -1.76
C ASN A 170 4.75 21.81 -1.61
N ASN A 171 4.79 20.80 -0.73
CA ASN A 171 6.02 20.15 -0.34
C ASN A 171 6.05 18.63 -0.61
N VAL A 172 4.91 18.02 -0.91
CA VAL A 172 4.81 16.57 -1.19
C VAL A 172 4.42 16.38 -2.64
N GLU A 173 5.33 15.83 -3.41
CA GLU A 173 5.11 15.52 -4.83
C GLU A 173 3.98 14.48 -4.97
N GLY A 174 3.05 14.73 -5.90
CA GLY A 174 1.90 13.83 -6.13
C GLY A 174 0.79 13.92 -5.07
N PHE A 175 0.88 14.83 -4.09
CA PHE A 175 -0.22 15.05 -3.16
C PHE A 175 -1.39 15.75 -3.86
N ASN A 176 -2.48 14.99 -4.09
CA ASN A 176 -3.75 15.49 -4.60
C ASN A 176 -4.81 15.41 -3.48
N LYS A 177 -5.68 16.42 -3.44
CA LYS A 177 -6.83 16.46 -2.50
C LYS A 177 -7.86 15.40 -2.84
#